data_32d83d9da06f52d24b6c5cd55e2a9402
#
_entry.id   32d83d9da06f52d24b6c5cd55e2a9402
#
_cell.length_a   1.000
_cell.length_b   1.000
_cell.length_c   1.000
_cell.angle_alpha   90.00
_cell.angle_beta   90.00
_cell.angle_gamma   90.00
#
_symmetry.space_group_name_H-M   'P 1'
#
loop_
_entity.id
_entity.type
_entity.pdbx_description
1 polymer ?
#
loop_
_entity_poly.entity_id
_entity_poly.type
_entity_poly.pdbx_seq_one_letter_code
_entity_poly.pdbx_strand_id
1 'polypeptide(L)'
;MKPKAILLGSIGVVAETSDIQRRAYNTAFKEAGLDWVWEVPVYKDLLLQNGGRDRLARLGQKANIGLSDDAVVAIHARKTELACDEIEKLGVPLREGVDDLLVRAKKSPLFLAFVTTTYRRNIDAILRGSQPQIGLADFNLVLCTEDVTKTKPDPEVYELTLKRLGLSANECLAIEDSETSLAAAKSAGIPTLATPGAFTAEQDFSSADWVYPSVAAFIDSGEIQF
;
A
#
# COMPACT_ATOMS: atom_id res chain seq x y z
N MET A 1 20.42 5.60 -9.59
CA MET A 1 19.60 6.47 -10.44
C MET A 1 19.37 7.83 -9.78
N LYS A 2 18.97 8.86 -10.55
CA LYS A 2 18.58 10.18 -10.00
C LYS A 2 17.16 10.52 -10.45
N PRO A 3 16.14 10.10 -9.71
CA PRO A 3 14.76 10.35 -10.10
C PRO A 3 14.37 11.82 -9.84
N LYS A 4 13.35 12.29 -10.56
CA LYS A 4 12.68 13.57 -10.27
C LYS A 4 11.48 13.37 -9.33
N ALA A 5 10.93 12.16 -9.24
CA ALA A 5 9.86 11.81 -8.33
C ALA A 5 10.05 10.41 -7.73
N ILE A 6 9.65 10.27 -6.46
CA ILE A 6 9.49 8.96 -5.81
C ILE A 6 8.00 8.75 -5.51
N LEU A 7 7.49 7.59 -5.94
CA LEU A 7 6.10 7.20 -5.86
C LEU A 7 5.97 6.09 -4.81
N LEU A 8 5.43 6.42 -3.65
CA LEU A 8 5.35 5.50 -2.51
C LEU A 8 4.00 4.80 -2.45
N GLY A 9 4.01 3.48 -2.38
CA GLY A 9 2.86 2.72 -1.90
C GLY A 9 2.48 3.08 -0.47
N SER A 10 1.43 2.47 0.06
CA SER A 10 0.93 2.79 1.40
C SER A 10 1.24 1.71 2.44
N ILE A 11 0.36 0.72 2.51
CA ILE A 11 0.46 -0.43 3.41
C ILE A 11 1.65 -1.26 2.95
N GLY A 12 2.54 -1.61 3.87
CA GLY A 12 3.75 -2.37 3.55
C GLY A 12 4.90 -1.54 2.94
N VAL A 13 4.67 -0.28 2.53
CA VAL A 13 5.72 0.63 2.06
C VAL A 13 6.00 1.73 3.07
N VAL A 14 5.01 2.57 3.37
CA VAL A 14 5.16 3.66 4.35
C VAL A 14 5.08 3.14 5.78
N ALA A 15 4.09 2.29 6.06
CA ALA A 15 3.91 1.63 7.34
C ALA A 15 3.37 0.21 7.14
N GLU A 16 3.83 -0.76 7.95
CA GLU A 16 3.33 -2.13 7.91
C GLU A 16 2.10 -2.25 8.80
N THR A 17 0.94 -2.30 8.16
CA THR A 17 -0.35 -2.40 8.85
C THR A 17 -1.13 -3.68 8.52
N SER A 18 -0.53 -4.63 7.79
CA SER A 18 -1.23 -5.83 7.30
C SER A 18 -1.83 -6.68 8.42
N ASP A 19 -1.14 -6.83 9.56
CA ASP A 19 -1.68 -7.57 10.69
C ASP A 19 -2.84 -6.82 11.38
N ILE A 20 -2.78 -5.51 11.48
CA ILE A 20 -3.89 -4.69 11.97
C ILE A 20 -5.11 -4.89 11.07
N GLN A 21 -4.92 -4.85 9.75
CA GLN A 21 -5.99 -5.09 8.77
C GLN A 21 -6.59 -6.50 8.94
N ARG A 22 -5.75 -7.53 9.13
CA ARG A 22 -6.18 -8.91 9.36
C ARG A 22 -7.02 -9.06 10.62
N ARG A 23 -6.55 -8.53 11.75
CA ARG A 23 -7.31 -8.55 13.01
C ARG A 23 -8.64 -7.82 12.91
N ALA A 24 -8.64 -6.68 12.21
CA ALA A 24 -9.87 -5.90 11.95
C ALA A 24 -10.87 -6.71 11.12
N TYR A 25 -10.42 -7.51 10.12
CA TYR A 25 -11.29 -8.45 9.41
C TYR A 25 -11.91 -9.47 10.35
N ASN A 26 -11.11 -10.13 11.20
CA ASN A 26 -11.60 -11.14 12.13
C ASN A 26 -12.65 -10.56 13.10
N THR A 27 -12.44 -9.33 13.56
CA THR A 27 -13.42 -8.63 14.39
C THR A 27 -14.70 -8.33 13.62
N ALA A 28 -14.58 -7.80 12.39
CA ALA A 28 -15.75 -7.50 11.56
C ALA A 28 -16.55 -8.77 11.18
N PHE A 29 -15.89 -9.91 10.95
CA PHE A 29 -16.55 -11.19 10.73
C PHE A 29 -17.37 -11.61 11.94
N LYS A 30 -16.77 -11.56 13.13
CA LYS A 30 -17.46 -11.89 14.38
C LYS A 30 -18.67 -10.99 14.62
N GLU A 31 -18.53 -9.68 14.39
CA GLU A 31 -19.66 -8.70 14.49
C GLU A 31 -20.77 -8.99 13.49
N ALA A 32 -20.41 -9.51 12.29
CA ALA A 32 -21.35 -9.91 11.26
C ALA A 32 -21.96 -11.32 11.47
N GLY A 33 -21.62 -12.02 12.56
CA GLY A 33 -22.12 -13.37 12.85
C GLY A 33 -21.49 -14.46 11.97
N LEU A 34 -20.30 -14.21 11.41
CA LEU A 34 -19.54 -15.18 10.62
C LEU A 34 -18.47 -15.85 11.47
N ASP A 35 -18.38 -17.18 11.39
CA ASP A 35 -17.35 -17.98 12.08
C ASP A 35 -15.99 -17.99 11.35
N TRP A 36 -15.73 -16.97 10.52
CA TRP A 36 -14.49 -16.86 9.76
C TRP A 36 -13.36 -16.30 10.62
N VAL A 37 -12.20 -16.95 10.49
CA VAL A 37 -10.96 -16.48 11.10
C VAL A 37 -9.85 -16.54 10.04
N TRP A 38 -9.23 -15.41 9.77
CA TRP A 38 -8.05 -15.35 8.94
C TRP A 38 -6.80 -15.39 9.81
N GLU A 39 -6.19 -16.56 9.86
CA GLU A 39 -4.86 -16.74 10.42
C GLU A 39 -3.80 -16.10 9.53
N VAL A 40 -2.60 -15.84 10.06
CA VAL A 40 -1.52 -15.18 9.33
C VAL A 40 -1.20 -15.86 7.99
N PRO A 41 -1.01 -17.20 7.91
CA PRO A 41 -0.74 -17.85 6.64
C PRO A 41 -1.86 -17.66 5.61
N VAL A 42 -3.11 -17.83 6.05
CA VAL A 42 -4.29 -17.63 5.18
C VAL A 42 -4.34 -16.19 4.67
N TYR A 43 -4.05 -15.21 5.53
CA TYR A 43 -4.09 -13.81 5.12
C TYR A 43 -2.98 -13.45 4.13
N LYS A 44 -1.77 -14.03 4.28
CA LYS A 44 -0.68 -13.91 3.30
C LYS A 44 -1.11 -14.38 1.91
N ASP A 45 -1.72 -15.57 1.81
CA ASP A 45 -2.25 -16.10 0.55
C ASP A 45 -3.32 -15.19 -0.06
N LEU A 46 -4.17 -14.60 0.78
CA LEU A 46 -5.20 -13.68 0.34
C LEU A 46 -4.64 -12.34 -0.17
N LEU A 47 -3.44 -11.95 0.24
CA LEU A 47 -2.76 -10.74 -0.23
C LEU A 47 -2.13 -10.88 -1.62
N LEU A 48 -2.03 -12.10 -2.17
CA LEU A 48 -1.64 -12.31 -3.58
C LEU A 48 -2.61 -11.65 -4.57
N GLN A 49 -3.78 -11.23 -4.10
CA GLN A 49 -4.78 -10.54 -4.91
C GLN A 49 -5.22 -9.26 -4.23
N ASN A 50 -5.17 -8.15 -4.95
CA ASN A 50 -5.65 -6.87 -4.46
C ASN A 50 -7.19 -6.81 -4.40
N GLY A 51 -7.70 -5.83 -3.64
CA GLY A 51 -9.13 -5.60 -3.50
C GLY A 51 -9.74 -6.31 -2.30
N GLY A 52 -9.91 -5.59 -1.19
CA GLY A 52 -10.51 -6.16 0.02
C GLY A 52 -11.95 -6.61 -0.14
N ARG A 53 -12.74 -5.89 -0.95
CA ARG A 53 -14.13 -6.27 -1.27
C ARG A 53 -14.18 -7.50 -2.15
N ASP A 54 -13.36 -7.56 -3.21
CA ASP A 54 -13.32 -8.70 -4.13
C ASP A 54 -12.85 -9.97 -3.41
N ARG A 55 -11.92 -9.82 -2.47
CA ARG A 55 -11.46 -10.90 -1.59
C ARG A 55 -12.60 -11.47 -0.75
N LEU A 56 -13.43 -10.60 -0.13
CA LEU A 56 -14.60 -11.02 0.65
C LEU A 56 -15.65 -11.69 -0.24
N ALA A 57 -15.99 -11.12 -1.38
CA ALA A 57 -16.98 -11.66 -2.30
C ALA A 57 -16.59 -13.07 -2.78
N ARG A 58 -15.33 -13.25 -3.17
CA ARG A 58 -14.81 -14.57 -3.61
C ARG A 58 -14.82 -15.61 -2.51
N LEU A 59 -14.47 -15.22 -1.28
CA LEU A 59 -14.53 -16.15 -0.14
C LEU A 59 -15.96 -16.54 0.21
N GLY A 60 -16.89 -15.61 0.17
CA GLY A 60 -18.31 -15.89 0.34
C GLY A 60 -18.81 -16.92 -0.68
N GLN A 61 -18.43 -16.77 -1.95
CA GLN A 61 -18.75 -17.73 -3.03
C GLN A 61 -18.10 -19.10 -2.77
N LYS A 62 -16.80 -19.12 -2.43
CA LYS A 62 -16.03 -20.36 -2.20
C LYS A 62 -16.54 -21.15 -0.98
N ALA A 63 -17.00 -20.45 0.05
CA ALA A 63 -17.56 -21.05 1.26
C ALA A 63 -19.04 -21.45 1.11
N ASN A 64 -19.66 -21.21 -0.05
CA ASN A 64 -21.10 -21.40 -0.28
C ASN A 64 -21.99 -20.60 0.71
N ILE A 65 -21.44 -19.57 1.31
CA ILE A 65 -22.16 -18.61 2.14
C ILE A 65 -22.51 -17.45 1.22
N GLY A 66 -23.77 -17.35 0.83
CA GLY A 66 -24.26 -16.31 -0.06
C GLY A 66 -24.21 -14.93 0.61
N LEU A 67 -23.01 -14.35 0.76
CA LEU A 67 -22.89 -12.96 1.16
C LEU A 67 -23.50 -12.08 0.05
N SER A 68 -24.49 -11.27 0.42
CA SER A 68 -24.97 -10.24 -0.48
C SER A 68 -23.91 -9.15 -0.69
N ASP A 69 -23.99 -8.42 -1.79
CA ASP A 69 -23.09 -7.29 -2.05
C ASP A 69 -23.13 -6.26 -0.92
N ASP A 70 -24.32 -6.00 -0.34
CA ASP A 70 -24.47 -5.11 0.81
C ASP A 70 -23.74 -5.62 2.05
N ALA A 71 -23.77 -6.94 2.31
CA ALA A 71 -23.02 -7.54 3.43
C ALA A 71 -21.49 -7.42 3.21
N VAL A 72 -21.02 -7.66 1.99
CA VAL A 72 -19.59 -7.45 1.62
C VAL A 72 -19.18 -6.01 1.86
N VAL A 73 -19.99 -5.05 1.42
CA VAL A 73 -19.74 -3.61 1.61
C VAL A 73 -19.70 -3.26 3.10
N ALA A 74 -20.69 -3.73 3.88
CA ALA A 74 -20.79 -3.45 5.32
C ALA A 74 -19.61 -4.02 6.10
N ILE A 75 -19.24 -5.30 5.87
CA ILE A 75 -18.11 -5.95 6.52
C ILE A 75 -16.80 -5.20 6.17
N HIS A 76 -16.61 -4.85 4.89
CA HIS A 76 -15.40 -4.14 4.48
C HIS A 76 -15.31 -2.73 5.08
N ALA A 77 -16.44 -2.01 5.15
CA ALA A 77 -16.49 -0.68 5.78
C ALA A 77 -16.14 -0.79 7.27
N ARG A 78 -16.79 -1.75 7.99
CA ARG A 78 -16.54 -1.96 9.42
C ARG A 78 -15.09 -2.35 9.71
N LYS A 79 -14.52 -3.28 8.93
CA LYS A 79 -13.10 -3.64 9.00
C LYS A 79 -12.21 -2.40 8.82
N THR A 80 -12.52 -1.55 7.86
CA THR A 80 -11.71 -0.35 7.58
C THR A 80 -11.76 0.62 8.76
N GLU A 81 -12.93 0.84 9.35
CA GLU A 81 -13.10 1.65 10.54
C GLU A 81 -12.24 1.12 11.70
N LEU A 82 -12.38 -0.17 12.04
CA LEU A 82 -11.63 -0.82 13.11
C LEU A 82 -10.12 -0.71 12.91
N ALA A 83 -9.64 -0.95 11.69
CA ALA A 83 -8.21 -0.84 11.41
C ALA A 83 -7.69 0.60 11.53
N CYS A 84 -8.44 1.57 11.02
CA CYS A 84 -8.08 2.98 11.11
C CYS A 84 -8.05 3.45 12.57
N ASP A 85 -9.05 3.09 13.37
CA ASP A 85 -9.12 3.46 14.78
C ASP A 85 -7.95 2.86 15.59
N GLU A 86 -7.57 1.60 15.30
CA GLU A 86 -6.41 0.97 15.92
C GLU A 86 -5.11 1.67 15.54
N ILE A 87 -4.91 1.99 14.25
CA ILE A 87 -3.74 2.71 13.75
C ILE A 87 -3.61 4.09 14.41
N GLU A 88 -4.71 4.85 14.46
CA GLU A 88 -4.71 6.18 15.06
C GLU A 88 -4.49 6.17 16.58
N LYS A 89 -5.04 5.16 17.27
CA LYS A 89 -4.96 5.05 18.73
C LYS A 89 -3.62 4.54 19.25
N LEU A 90 -3.07 3.50 18.59
CA LEU A 90 -1.86 2.84 19.05
C LEU A 90 -0.60 3.39 18.38
N GLY A 91 -0.76 4.05 17.24
CA GLY A 91 0.34 4.45 16.38
C GLY A 91 0.90 3.29 15.56
N VAL A 92 1.64 3.64 14.52
CA VAL A 92 2.40 2.68 13.69
C VAL A 92 3.77 3.29 13.37
N PRO A 93 4.87 2.52 13.49
CA PRO A 93 6.18 3.01 13.07
C PRO A 93 6.20 3.15 11.54
N LEU A 94 6.89 4.18 11.06
CA LEU A 94 7.28 4.23 9.66
C LEU A 94 8.21 3.04 9.36
N ARG A 95 8.13 2.51 8.15
CA ARG A 95 9.11 1.51 7.71
C ARG A 95 10.49 2.14 7.61
N GLU A 96 11.49 1.33 7.83
CA GLU A 96 12.90 1.72 7.91
C GLU A 96 13.37 2.50 6.69
N GLY A 97 13.85 3.74 6.91
CA GLY A 97 14.35 4.66 5.89
C GLY A 97 13.29 5.54 5.24
N VAL A 98 12.00 5.38 5.54
CA VAL A 98 10.94 6.26 5.02
C VAL A 98 11.08 7.68 5.56
N ASP A 99 11.39 7.83 6.83
CA ASP A 99 11.63 9.13 7.48
C ASP A 99 12.84 9.85 6.87
N ASP A 100 13.96 9.15 6.65
CA ASP A 100 15.15 9.72 6.01
C ASP A 100 14.86 10.11 4.55
N LEU A 101 14.12 9.28 3.82
CA LEU A 101 13.67 9.60 2.46
C LEU A 101 12.87 10.91 2.43
N LEU A 102 11.90 11.08 3.34
CA LEU A 102 11.09 12.29 3.46
C LEU A 102 11.96 13.53 3.76
N VAL A 103 12.93 13.38 4.66
CA VAL A 103 13.88 14.47 5.00
C VAL A 103 14.74 14.85 3.78
N ARG A 104 15.25 13.88 3.03
CA ARG A 104 16.08 14.12 1.84
C ARG A 104 15.27 14.79 0.73
N ALA A 105 14.04 14.32 0.50
CA ALA A 105 13.16 14.88 -0.50
C ALA A 105 12.85 16.36 -0.23
N LYS A 106 12.59 16.73 1.02
CA LYS A 106 12.37 18.14 1.42
C LYS A 106 13.57 19.07 1.16
N LYS A 107 14.78 18.52 1.11
CA LYS A 107 16.03 19.27 0.89
C LYS A 107 16.48 19.27 -0.59
N SER A 108 15.73 18.65 -1.48
CA SER A 108 16.04 18.50 -2.90
C SER A 108 14.82 18.88 -3.75
N PRO A 109 14.97 19.08 -5.07
CA PRO A 109 13.85 19.32 -5.97
C PRO A 109 13.03 18.05 -6.30
N LEU A 110 13.11 17.02 -5.45
CA LEU A 110 12.47 15.73 -5.63
C LEU A 110 10.98 15.82 -5.27
N PHE A 111 10.10 15.38 -6.17
CA PHE A 111 8.69 15.19 -5.84
C PHE A 111 8.48 13.90 -5.07
N LEU A 112 7.62 13.97 -4.07
CA LEU A 112 7.09 12.78 -3.40
C LEU A 112 5.60 12.63 -3.70
N ALA A 113 5.20 11.45 -4.13
CA ALA A 113 3.81 11.11 -4.32
C ALA A 113 3.43 9.88 -3.50
N PHE A 114 2.27 9.93 -2.86
CA PHE A 114 1.65 8.80 -2.21
C PHE A 114 0.70 8.15 -3.22
N VAL A 115 1.01 6.94 -3.70
CA VAL A 115 0.33 6.31 -4.83
C VAL A 115 -0.21 4.95 -4.43
N THR A 116 -1.51 4.87 -4.17
CA THR A 116 -2.14 3.66 -3.66
C THR A 116 -3.53 3.45 -4.26
N THR A 117 -4.05 2.23 -4.15
CA THR A 117 -5.45 1.89 -4.43
C THR A 117 -6.18 1.45 -3.18
N THR A 118 -5.70 1.87 -2.01
CA THR A 118 -6.48 1.81 -0.77
C THR A 118 -7.35 3.06 -0.61
N TYR A 119 -8.34 3.00 0.28
CA TYR A 119 -9.24 4.12 0.55
C TYR A 119 -8.53 5.27 1.25
N ARG A 120 -8.96 6.51 0.97
CA ARG A 120 -8.45 7.73 1.59
C ARG A 120 -8.43 7.65 3.12
N ARG A 121 -9.45 7.05 3.73
CA ARG A 121 -9.53 6.85 5.18
C ARG A 121 -8.33 6.08 5.75
N ASN A 122 -7.81 5.07 5.02
CA ASN A 122 -6.61 4.33 5.45
C ASN A 122 -5.34 5.21 5.36
N ILE A 123 -5.23 6.03 4.31
CA ILE A 123 -4.11 6.98 4.17
C ILE A 123 -4.12 7.94 5.35
N ASP A 124 -5.26 8.57 5.61
CA ASP A 124 -5.41 9.53 6.71
C ASP A 124 -5.09 8.91 8.07
N ALA A 125 -5.48 7.65 8.30
CA ALA A 125 -5.15 6.92 9.52
C ALA A 125 -3.64 6.65 9.64
N ILE A 126 -2.97 6.20 8.56
CA ILE A 126 -1.52 5.99 8.53
C ILE A 126 -0.79 7.31 8.82
N LEU A 127 -1.19 8.41 8.18
CA LEU A 127 -0.56 9.71 8.38
C LEU A 127 -0.72 10.21 9.83
N ARG A 128 -1.92 10.08 10.40
CA ARG A 128 -2.18 10.50 11.79
C ARG A 128 -1.53 9.58 12.83
N GLY A 129 -1.44 8.29 12.56
CA GLY A 129 -0.89 7.30 13.48
C GLY A 129 0.61 7.04 13.30
N SER A 130 1.25 7.55 12.26
CA SER A 130 2.68 7.29 11.99
C SER A 130 3.60 7.87 13.07
N GLN A 131 4.69 7.14 13.34
CA GLN A 131 5.71 7.52 14.30
C GLN A 131 7.10 7.37 13.66
N PRO A 132 7.84 8.48 13.41
CA PRO A 132 7.42 9.87 13.59
C PRO A 132 6.21 10.26 12.74
N GLN A 133 5.45 11.25 13.22
CA GLN A 133 4.25 11.70 12.51
C GLN A 133 4.61 12.38 11.20
N ILE A 134 3.93 11.97 10.13
CA ILE A 134 3.98 12.60 8.81
C ILE A 134 2.58 13.12 8.43
N GLY A 135 2.50 13.97 7.42
CA GLY A 135 1.24 14.57 7.00
C GLY A 135 1.11 14.72 5.49
N LEU A 136 -0.06 15.11 5.04
CA LEU A 136 -0.31 15.36 3.61
C LEU A 136 0.65 16.40 3.01
N ALA A 137 1.10 17.37 3.80
CA ALA A 137 2.05 18.40 3.38
C ALA A 137 3.46 17.85 3.08
N ASP A 138 3.75 16.62 3.45
CA ASP A 138 5.01 15.95 3.12
C ASP A 138 5.02 15.40 1.70
N PHE A 139 3.87 15.39 1.01
CA PHE A 139 3.71 14.85 -0.33
C PHE A 139 3.22 15.93 -1.31
N ASN A 140 3.79 15.95 -2.50
CA ASN A 140 3.38 16.83 -3.60
C ASN A 140 2.08 16.35 -4.27
N LEU A 141 1.81 15.05 -4.18
CA LEU A 141 0.62 14.42 -4.75
C LEU A 141 0.21 13.22 -3.89
N VAL A 142 -1.10 13.05 -3.69
CA VAL A 142 -1.68 11.87 -3.04
C VAL A 142 -2.79 11.35 -3.93
N LEU A 143 -2.66 10.10 -4.38
CA LEU A 143 -3.68 9.38 -5.14
C LEU A 143 -4.10 8.12 -4.40
N CYS A 144 -5.39 7.83 -4.45
CA CYS A 144 -6.03 6.73 -3.74
C CYS A 144 -7.09 6.05 -4.62
N THR A 145 -7.81 5.08 -4.09
CA THR A 145 -8.80 4.33 -4.89
C THR A 145 -9.93 5.22 -5.41
N GLU A 146 -10.22 6.32 -4.73
CA GLU A 146 -11.25 7.28 -5.14
C GLU A 146 -10.86 8.12 -6.38
N ASP A 147 -9.58 8.11 -6.76
CA ASP A 147 -9.08 8.86 -7.93
C ASP A 147 -9.06 8.02 -9.22
N VAL A 148 -9.28 6.71 -9.16
CA VAL A 148 -9.14 5.76 -10.26
C VAL A 148 -10.37 4.86 -10.40
N THR A 149 -10.53 4.26 -11.57
CA THR A 149 -11.60 3.29 -11.84
C THR A 149 -11.13 1.86 -11.66
N LYS A 150 -9.85 1.61 -11.87
CA LYS A 150 -9.23 0.30 -11.74
C LYS A 150 -8.15 0.31 -10.69
N THR A 151 -8.16 -0.71 -9.85
CA THR A 151 -7.14 -0.89 -8.81
C THR A 151 -5.93 -1.66 -9.34
N LYS A 152 -4.79 -1.55 -8.66
CA LYS A 152 -3.62 -2.40 -8.94
C LYS A 152 -4.04 -3.89 -9.02
N PRO A 153 -3.56 -4.67 -10.00
CA PRO A 153 -2.37 -4.47 -10.82
C PRO A 153 -2.55 -3.61 -12.08
N ASP A 154 -3.74 -3.00 -12.31
CA ASP A 154 -3.91 -2.06 -13.41
C ASP A 154 -3.00 -0.83 -13.19
N PRO A 155 -2.31 -0.33 -14.24
CA PRO A 155 -1.40 0.80 -14.11
C PRO A 155 -2.07 2.17 -13.92
N GLU A 156 -3.38 2.27 -13.96
CA GLU A 156 -4.14 3.54 -14.01
C GLU A 156 -3.68 4.55 -12.95
N VAL A 157 -3.46 4.13 -11.71
CA VAL A 157 -3.02 5.05 -10.64
C VAL A 157 -1.63 5.62 -10.90
N TYR A 158 -0.74 4.85 -11.50
CA TYR A 158 0.60 5.31 -11.87
C TYR A 158 0.59 6.19 -13.10
N GLU A 159 -0.16 5.83 -14.15
CA GLU A 159 -0.34 6.65 -15.34
C GLU A 159 -0.95 8.02 -14.98
N LEU A 160 -1.96 8.02 -14.10
CA LEU A 160 -2.54 9.26 -13.59
C LEU A 160 -1.52 10.10 -12.80
N THR A 161 -0.66 9.44 -12.00
CA THR A 161 0.43 10.09 -11.27
C THR A 161 1.41 10.76 -12.21
N LEU A 162 1.91 10.05 -13.21
CA LEU A 162 2.81 10.58 -14.22
C LEU A 162 2.20 11.79 -14.95
N LYS A 163 0.94 11.67 -15.35
CA LYS A 163 0.20 12.76 -16.00
C LYS A 163 0.09 14.00 -15.10
N ARG A 164 -0.25 13.82 -13.82
CA ARG A 164 -0.41 14.95 -12.88
C ARG A 164 0.91 15.62 -12.52
N LEU A 165 2.01 14.87 -12.46
CA LEU A 165 3.34 15.40 -12.21
C LEU A 165 3.99 15.99 -13.48
N GLY A 166 3.49 15.64 -14.66
CA GLY A 166 4.10 16.05 -15.95
C GLY A 166 5.46 15.38 -16.18
N LEU A 167 5.64 14.16 -15.66
CA LEU A 167 6.88 13.39 -15.74
C LEU A 167 6.71 12.14 -16.60
N SER A 168 7.80 11.70 -17.22
CA SER A 168 7.88 10.39 -17.88
C SER A 168 8.23 9.28 -16.86
N ALA A 169 7.90 8.05 -17.21
CA ALA A 169 8.09 6.90 -16.31
C ALA A 169 9.56 6.73 -15.85
N ASN A 170 10.52 6.92 -16.76
CA ASN A 170 11.95 6.80 -16.47
C ASN A 170 12.53 7.94 -15.61
N GLU A 171 11.76 9.00 -15.36
CA GLU A 171 12.11 10.09 -14.43
C GLU A 171 11.61 9.81 -13.00
N CYS A 172 10.88 8.72 -12.80
CA CYS A 172 10.29 8.34 -11.52
C CYS A 172 10.90 7.04 -10.99
N LEU A 173 10.79 6.85 -9.68
CA LEU A 173 11.04 5.60 -8.98
C LEU A 173 9.78 5.24 -8.18
N ALA A 174 9.21 4.07 -8.43
CA ALA A 174 8.16 3.52 -7.58
C ALA A 174 8.79 2.68 -6.45
N ILE A 175 8.19 2.73 -5.26
CA ILE A 175 8.55 1.85 -4.14
C ILE A 175 7.31 1.07 -3.73
N GLU A 176 7.39 -0.27 -3.82
CA GLU A 176 6.28 -1.17 -3.58
C GLU A 176 6.68 -2.36 -2.73
N ASP A 177 5.69 -2.99 -2.08
CA ASP A 177 5.90 -4.11 -1.16
C ASP A 177 5.31 -5.43 -1.63
N SER A 178 4.46 -5.41 -2.66
CA SER A 178 3.71 -6.60 -3.12
C SER A 178 3.84 -6.81 -4.62
N GLU A 179 3.76 -8.08 -5.05
CA GLU A 179 3.79 -8.49 -6.46
C GLU A 179 2.74 -7.76 -7.30
N THR A 180 1.53 -7.63 -6.78
CA THR A 180 0.42 -6.97 -7.49
C THR A 180 0.68 -5.47 -7.68
N SER A 181 1.25 -4.82 -6.69
CA SER A 181 1.58 -3.39 -6.77
C SER A 181 2.82 -3.15 -7.64
N LEU A 182 3.80 -4.04 -7.57
CA LEU A 182 4.95 -4.07 -8.47
C LEU A 182 4.51 -4.19 -9.93
N ALA A 183 3.61 -5.14 -10.22
CA ALA A 183 3.09 -5.34 -11.59
C ALA A 183 2.42 -4.07 -12.14
N ALA A 184 1.68 -3.33 -11.33
CA ALA A 184 1.07 -2.06 -11.73
C ALA A 184 2.12 -1.01 -12.11
N ALA A 185 3.15 -0.81 -11.27
CA ALA A 185 4.24 0.15 -11.54
C ALA A 185 5.04 -0.23 -12.79
N LYS A 186 5.37 -1.53 -12.94
CA LYS A 186 6.09 -2.04 -14.12
C LYS A 186 5.26 -1.91 -15.39
N SER A 187 3.95 -2.13 -15.33
CA SER A 187 3.04 -1.94 -16.48
C SER A 187 2.97 -0.47 -16.93
N ALA A 188 3.15 0.48 -16.00
CA ALA A 188 3.31 1.90 -16.33
C ALA A 188 4.74 2.26 -16.80
N GLY A 189 5.65 1.30 -16.92
CA GLY A 189 7.04 1.49 -17.36
C GLY A 189 7.95 2.17 -16.33
N ILE A 190 7.56 2.21 -15.06
CA ILE A 190 8.31 2.91 -14.02
C ILE A 190 9.38 1.99 -13.42
N PRO A 191 10.65 2.43 -13.32
CA PRO A 191 11.65 1.77 -12.50
C PRO A 191 11.15 1.57 -11.09
N THR A 192 11.26 0.33 -10.55
CA THR A 192 10.59 -0.01 -9.30
C THR A 192 11.53 -0.71 -8.33
N LEU A 193 11.61 -0.18 -7.11
CA LEU A 193 12.17 -0.82 -5.93
C LEU A 193 11.09 -1.64 -5.23
N ALA A 194 11.34 -2.91 -5.02
CA ALA A 194 10.55 -3.74 -4.12
C ALA A 194 11.17 -3.75 -2.72
N THR A 195 10.33 -3.49 -1.71
CA THR A 195 10.71 -3.59 -0.28
C THR A 195 9.73 -4.55 0.42
N PRO A 196 9.87 -5.88 0.22
CA PRO A 196 8.94 -6.85 0.78
C PRO A 196 8.80 -6.71 2.29
N GLY A 197 7.57 -6.82 2.79
CA GLY A 197 7.27 -6.81 4.21
C GLY A 197 7.04 -8.23 4.77
N ALA A 198 6.74 -8.34 6.06
CA ALA A 198 6.51 -9.62 6.72
C ALA A 198 5.35 -10.43 6.11
N PHE A 199 4.40 -9.76 5.47
CA PHE A 199 3.24 -10.38 4.83
C PHE A 199 3.41 -10.66 3.34
N THR A 200 4.44 -10.12 2.70
CA THR A 200 4.66 -10.20 1.25
C THR A 200 6.02 -10.80 0.87
N ALA A 201 6.85 -11.15 1.85
CA ALA A 201 8.22 -11.64 1.63
C ALA A 201 8.33 -12.89 0.73
N GLU A 202 7.26 -13.68 0.63
CA GLU A 202 7.22 -14.92 -0.16
C GLU A 202 6.65 -14.72 -1.58
N GLN A 203 6.29 -13.47 -1.95
CA GLN A 203 5.77 -13.14 -3.29
C GLN A 203 6.88 -13.03 -4.33
N ASP A 204 6.52 -13.01 -5.62
CA ASP A 204 7.49 -12.89 -6.70
C ASP A 204 7.84 -11.43 -7.00
N PHE A 205 9.10 -11.07 -6.78
CA PHE A 205 9.66 -9.76 -7.08
C PHE A 205 10.68 -9.78 -8.22
N SER A 206 10.72 -10.85 -9.02
CA SER A 206 11.68 -11.02 -10.11
C SER A 206 11.62 -9.93 -11.19
N SER A 207 10.48 -9.25 -11.34
CA SER A 207 10.29 -8.14 -12.28
C SER A 207 10.71 -6.77 -11.73
N ALA A 208 11.08 -6.66 -10.45
CA ALA A 208 11.59 -5.42 -9.87
C ALA A 208 12.99 -5.08 -10.40
N ASP A 209 13.29 -3.79 -10.52
CA ASP A 209 14.64 -3.34 -10.89
C ASP A 209 15.60 -3.47 -9.70
N TRP A 210 15.08 -3.34 -8.49
CA TRP A 210 15.81 -3.56 -7.23
C TRP A 210 14.91 -4.24 -6.21
N VAL A 211 15.53 -5.11 -5.39
CA VAL A 211 14.88 -5.74 -4.24
C VAL A 211 15.76 -5.52 -3.01
N TYR A 212 15.24 -4.78 -2.04
CA TYR A 212 15.94 -4.48 -0.78
C TYR A 212 15.01 -4.72 0.41
N PRO A 213 15.53 -5.06 1.58
CA PRO A 213 14.70 -5.30 2.77
C PRO A 213 14.01 -4.02 3.27
N SER A 214 14.58 -2.85 2.98
CA SER A 214 14.06 -1.55 3.42
C SER A 214 14.49 -0.42 2.49
N VAL A 215 13.83 0.72 2.61
CA VAL A 215 14.23 1.97 1.92
C VAL A 215 15.61 2.42 2.41
N ALA A 216 15.93 2.25 3.70
CA ALA A 216 17.26 2.56 4.24
C ALA A 216 18.36 1.77 3.53
N ALA A 217 18.21 0.44 3.43
CA ALA A 217 19.17 -0.41 2.76
C ALA A 217 19.39 -0.01 1.29
N PHE A 218 18.32 0.42 0.60
CA PHE A 218 18.44 0.93 -0.77
C PHE A 218 19.16 2.28 -0.84
N ILE A 219 18.91 3.19 0.10
CA ILE A 219 19.64 4.47 0.18
C ILE A 219 21.13 4.22 0.45
N ASP A 220 21.46 3.32 1.38
CA ASP A 220 22.83 3.00 1.78
C ASP A 220 23.63 2.29 0.68
N SER A 221 22.96 1.60 -0.24
CA SER A 221 23.60 0.97 -1.40
C SER A 221 24.20 1.98 -2.40
N GLY A 222 23.74 3.24 -2.36
CA GLY A 222 24.16 4.27 -3.32
C GLY A 222 23.50 4.16 -4.70
N GLU A 223 22.54 3.26 -4.89
CA GLU A 223 21.79 3.09 -6.13
C GLU A 223 20.94 4.33 -6.46
N ILE A 224 20.51 5.07 -5.44
CA ILE A 224 19.73 6.31 -5.58
C ILE A 224 20.58 7.52 -5.20
N GLN A 225 20.40 8.60 -5.95
CA GLN A 225 20.97 9.93 -5.68
C GLN A 225 19.83 10.95 -5.55
N PHE A 226 19.94 11.84 -4.59
CA PHE A 226 18.96 12.88 -4.29
C PHE A 226 19.35 14.24 -4.88
#